data_efebb403ff75af793b057270e2d319a8
#
_entry.id   efebb403ff75af793b057270e2d319a8
#
_cell.length_a   1.000
_cell.length_b   1.000
_cell.length_c   1.000
_cell.angle_alpha   90.00
_cell.angle_beta   90.00
_cell.angle_gamma   90.00
#
_symmetry.space_group_name_H-M   'P 1'
#
loop_
_entity.id
_entity.type
_entity.pdbx_description
1 polymer ?
#
loop_
_entity_poly.entity_id
_entity_poly.type
_entity_poly.pdbx_seq_one_letter_code
_entity_poly.pdbx_strand_id
1 'polypeptide(L)'
;RLRCRRDVETSMTNELTMPDSNRRTFVKSASAGLMGLGLAEMTALQSLASSPQNPAQARQILVVYEEGGISQMDTWDPKPHAPVDHRTPYEPIATSVPGVRFSSLMPMIARQADKLAVVRSMTSAEAPSHPNACKEFFKGYRFDSPLDFPDIGSVVSHLKGTDCPQLPGYIFCPGVNMPNHVSSTGFLPASRAPWKLGTKGLGEDVADPAWKVAALTPQSGLNRGRMADRRRLLREVNQSTHASIEAARPLQSYYENAFELLTSPRVQQAFNLDSESDRMRDRYGRDHRGCCYLLGRKLIEAGVRFVSVTIVQPPNLVGRPNYGQQNGVFLNWDHHEGIYNNGPCGGPQAMRNQERYGLPHPVMMPSLDRSISALLEDLDDRGLLDETLVCFVSEMGRTPRMNQWAGRDHWGRAMSLAFAGAGVPGGQTIGATDLEGGDVVDRRYTPADYAETIYHKLGIDTAARLKKADGRPVDFTDGGRPIVELF
;
A
#
# COMPACT_ATOMS: atom_id res chain seq x y z
N ARG A 1 -5.32 11.47 -71.47
CA ARG A 1 -4.72 10.69 -72.58
C ARG A 1 -3.87 9.61 -72.00
N LEU A 2 -4.39 8.34 -71.94
CA LEU A 2 -3.98 7.23 -72.84
C LEU A 2 -2.67 6.54 -72.36
N ARG A 3 -2.55 5.32 -72.08
CA ARG A 3 -3.11 3.97 -72.32
C ARG A 3 -2.20 2.99 -71.56
N CYS A 4 -2.68 2.04 -70.82
CA CYS A 4 -3.08 0.68 -71.18
C CYS A 4 -1.95 -0.26 -71.70
N ARG A 5 -1.68 -1.31 -70.93
CA ARG A 5 -1.69 -2.76 -71.27
C ARG A 5 -0.88 -3.50 -70.20
N ARG A 6 -1.47 -4.45 -69.46
CA ARG A 6 -1.73 -5.89 -69.71
C ARG A 6 -0.44 -6.69 -69.92
N ASP A 7 -0.23 -7.60 -69.20
CA ASP A 7 -0.46 -9.02 -68.88
C ASP A 7 0.87 -9.64 -68.44
N VAL A 8 0.93 -10.48 -67.47
CA VAL A 8 0.92 -11.94 -67.54
C VAL A 8 1.06 -12.52 -66.14
N GLU A 9 0.16 -13.40 -65.78
CA GLU A 9 0.20 -14.33 -64.68
C GLU A 9 1.46 -15.22 -64.69
N THR A 10 2.05 -15.48 -63.55
CA THR A 10 2.56 -16.80 -63.25
C THR A 10 2.53 -17.06 -61.74
N SER A 11 1.75 -18.00 -61.39
CA SER A 11 1.63 -18.69 -60.09
C SER A 11 3.00 -19.21 -59.62
N MET A 12 3.34 -18.90 -58.38
CA MET A 12 4.15 -19.78 -57.55
C MET A 12 3.73 -19.61 -56.10
N THR A 13 2.98 -20.56 -55.61
CA THR A 13 2.76 -20.86 -54.20
C THR A 13 4.10 -21.24 -53.59
N ASN A 14 4.67 -20.36 -52.77
CA ASN A 14 5.71 -20.72 -51.84
C ASN A 14 5.15 -20.66 -50.44
N GLU A 15 4.77 -21.83 -49.93
CA GLU A 15 4.59 -22.05 -48.49
C GLU A 15 5.92 -21.78 -47.81
N LEU A 16 6.07 -20.60 -47.23
CA LEU A 16 7.11 -20.29 -46.25
C LEU A 16 6.67 -20.95 -44.93
N THR A 17 7.03 -22.19 -44.73
CA THR A 17 7.12 -22.81 -43.40
C THR A 17 8.13 -22.02 -42.58
N MET A 18 7.65 -21.22 -41.65
CA MET A 18 8.47 -20.59 -40.64
C MET A 18 9.12 -21.68 -39.77
N PRO A 19 10.43 -21.72 -39.67
CA PRO A 19 11.06 -22.66 -38.74
C PRO A 19 10.69 -22.29 -37.31
N ASP A 20 10.37 -23.26 -36.49
CA ASP A 20 10.19 -23.19 -35.06
C ASP A 20 11.35 -22.38 -34.45
N SER A 21 11.16 -21.08 -34.29
CA SER A 21 12.14 -20.21 -33.64
C SER A 21 12.09 -20.52 -32.15
N ASN A 22 12.99 -21.39 -31.74
CA ASN A 22 13.23 -21.79 -30.39
C ASN A 22 13.24 -20.52 -29.48
N ARG A 23 12.44 -20.52 -28.41
CA ARG A 23 12.40 -19.51 -27.35
C ARG A 23 13.79 -18.98 -26.95
N ARG A 24 14.82 -19.81 -27.06
CA ARG A 24 16.23 -19.42 -26.84
C ARG A 24 16.75 -18.38 -27.82
N THR A 25 16.26 -18.33 -29.04
CA THR A 25 16.69 -17.36 -30.06
C THR A 25 16.01 -16.02 -29.85
N PHE A 26 14.76 -16.00 -29.37
CA PHE A 26 14.05 -14.77 -29.01
C PHE A 26 14.69 -14.09 -27.79
N VAL A 27 15.06 -14.85 -26.77
CA VAL A 27 15.78 -14.33 -25.59
C VAL A 27 17.16 -13.75 -25.96
N LYS A 28 17.86 -14.37 -26.91
CA LYS A 28 19.16 -13.87 -27.40
C LYS A 28 19.03 -12.58 -28.22
N SER A 29 17.92 -12.39 -28.94
CA SER A 29 17.68 -11.18 -29.73
C SER A 29 17.19 -10.01 -28.86
N ALA A 30 16.47 -10.28 -27.78
CA ALA A 30 16.04 -9.26 -26.82
C ALA A 30 17.22 -8.72 -25.97
N SER A 31 18.26 -9.53 -25.76
CA SER A 31 19.45 -9.12 -24.99
C SER A 31 20.35 -8.12 -25.71
N ALA A 32 20.24 -7.97 -27.03
CA ALA A 32 21.03 -7.02 -27.81
C ALA A 32 20.50 -5.56 -27.78
N GLY A 33 19.28 -5.35 -27.29
CA GLY A 33 18.62 -4.02 -27.19
C GLY A 33 18.67 -3.37 -25.81
N LEU A 34 19.19 -4.05 -24.80
CA LEU A 34 19.19 -3.61 -23.39
C LEU A 34 20.58 -3.09 -22.94
N MET A 35 21.18 -2.17 -23.70
CA MET A 35 22.37 -1.47 -23.23
C MET A 35 21.96 -0.42 -22.17
N GLY A 36 22.04 -0.78 -20.92
CA GLY A 36 21.76 0.12 -19.78
C GLY A 36 21.38 -0.57 -18.48
N LEU A 37 21.08 -1.86 -18.51
CA LEU A 37 20.79 -2.62 -17.28
C LEU A 37 22.07 -3.29 -16.74
N GLY A 38 22.29 -3.22 -15.45
CA GLY A 38 23.38 -3.92 -14.78
C GLY A 38 23.26 -5.44 -14.94
N LEU A 39 24.38 -6.15 -14.83
CA LEU A 39 24.41 -7.61 -15.03
C LEU A 39 23.46 -8.36 -14.08
N ALA A 40 23.31 -7.86 -12.84
CA ALA A 40 22.41 -8.38 -11.84
C ALA A 40 20.93 -8.20 -12.22
N GLU A 41 20.58 -7.07 -12.80
CA GLU A 41 19.20 -6.79 -13.25
C GLU A 41 18.85 -7.65 -14.47
N MET A 42 19.79 -7.85 -15.39
CA MET A 42 19.58 -8.75 -16.55
C MET A 42 19.39 -10.19 -16.10
N THR A 43 20.11 -10.65 -15.08
CA THR A 43 19.99 -12.00 -14.55
C THR A 43 18.63 -12.17 -13.82
N ALA A 44 18.21 -11.19 -13.05
CA ALA A 44 16.91 -11.18 -12.38
C ALA A 44 15.75 -11.14 -13.40
N LEU A 45 15.83 -10.26 -14.42
CA LEU A 45 14.83 -10.22 -15.51
C LEU A 45 14.80 -11.51 -16.33
N GLN A 46 15.93 -12.16 -16.54
CA GLN A 46 15.99 -13.46 -17.21
C GLN A 46 15.37 -14.58 -16.36
N SER A 47 15.55 -14.54 -15.04
CA SER A 47 14.92 -15.52 -14.14
C SER A 47 13.40 -15.32 -14.06
N LEU A 48 12.92 -14.09 -14.09
CA LEU A 48 11.50 -13.76 -14.15
C LEU A 48 10.86 -14.14 -15.49
N ALA A 49 11.59 -13.95 -16.62
CA ALA A 49 11.12 -14.26 -17.96
C ALA A 49 11.13 -15.79 -18.28
N SER A 50 11.90 -16.57 -17.53
CA SER A 50 12.03 -18.02 -17.76
C SER A 50 11.02 -18.88 -17.02
N SER A 51 10.19 -18.31 -16.15
CA SER A 51 9.13 -19.02 -15.43
C SER A 51 7.76 -18.74 -16.06
N PRO A 52 7.05 -19.74 -16.59
CA PRO A 52 5.69 -19.55 -17.10
C PRO A 52 4.66 -19.25 -16.01
N GLN A 53 5.02 -19.42 -14.75
CA GLN A 53 4.32 -18.98 -13.55
C GLN A 53 5.38 -18.59 -12.52
N ASN A 54 5.52 -17.30 -12.26
CA ASN A 54 6.34 -16.85 -11.15
C ASN A 54 5.69 -17.40 -9.86
N PRO A 55 6.32 -18.30 -9.10
CA PRO A 55 5.71 -18.82 -7.89
C PRO A 55 5.44 -17.62 -6.95
N ALA A 56 4.23 -17.54 -6.41
CA ALA A 56 3.87 -16.51 -5.46
C ALA A 56 4.85 -16.56 -4.28
N GLN A 57 5.53 -15.44 -4.01
CA GLN A 57 6.39 -15.29 -2.84
C GLN A 57 5.60 -14.73 -1.66
N ALA A 58 4.59 -13.90 -1.95
CA ALA A 58 3.67 -13.37 -0.97
C ALA A 58 2.33 -14.11 -1.02
N ARG A 59 1.79 -14.41 0.15
CA ARG A 59 0.42 -14.85 0.33
C ARG A 59 -0.50 -13.68 0.65
N GLN A 60 0.03 -12.68 1.32
CA GLN A 60 -0.70 -11.52 1.82
C GLN A 60 0.11 -10.24 1.64
N ILE A 61 -0.60 -9.12 1.57
CA ILE A 61 -0.01 -7.77 1.47
C ILE A 61 -0.49 -6.94 2.64
N LEU A 62 0.43 -6.33 3.35
CA LEU A 62 0.18 -5.33 4.37
C LEU A 62 0.79 -3.99 3.92
N VAL A 63 -0.05 -3.08 3.50
CA VAL A 63 0.35 -1.71 3.17
C VAL A 63 0.18 -0.85 4.42
N VAL A 64 1.27 -0.32 4.93
CA VAL A 64 1.27 0.69 5.97
C VAL A 64 1.46 2.04 5.30
N TYR A 65 0.38 2.78 5.21
CA TYR A 65 0.32 4.05 4.51
C TYR A 65 0.32 5.20 5.51
N GLU A 66 1.45 5.89 5.57
CA GLU A 66 1.66 7.08 6.39
C GLU A 66 1.43 8.32 5.52
N GLU A 67 0.21 8.85 5.60
CA GLU A 67 -0.23 9.96 4.76
C GLU A 67 0.46 11.26 5.07
N GLY A 68 0.57 12.08 4.05
CA GLY A 68 1.01 13.45 4.15
C GLY A 68 2.43 13.69 3.61
N GLY A 69 3.05 12.70 2.97
CA GLY A 69 4.38 12.86 2.35
C GLY A 69 5.51 12.84 3.38
N ILE A 70 5.98 11.67 3.73
CA ILE A 70 7.12 11.52 4.65
C ILE A 70 8.40 12.05 3.99
N SER A 71 9.11 12.94 4.69
CA SER A 71 10.41 13.46 4.23
C SER A 71 11.45 12.34 4.14
N GLN A 72 11.97 12.12 2.93
CA GLN A 72 13.04 11.16 2.67
C GLN A 72 14.31 11.50 3.47
N MET A 73 14.62 12.78 3.60
CA MET A 73 15.84 13.26 4.28
C MET A 73 15.76 13.14 5.80
N ASP A 74 14.56 13.20 6.35
CA ASP A 74 14.34 13.12 7.79
C ASP A 74 14.12 11.68 8.26
N THR A 75 14.16 10.70 7.33
CA THR A 75 13.91 9.27 7.61
C THR A 75 14.97 8.35 7.01
N TRP A 76 14.73 7.84 5.81
CA TRP A 76 15.47 6.74 5.19
C TRP A 76 16.72 7.16 4.43
N ASP A 77 16.80 8.42 3.99
CA ASP A 77 17.86 8.93 3.13
C ASP A 77 18.47 10.24 3.66
N PRO A 78 19.04 10.22 4.89
CA PRO A 78 19.63 11.42 5.48
C PRO A 78 20.83 11.91 4.67
N LYS A 79 20.91 13.23 4.48
CA LYS A 79 21.94 13.92 3.71
C LYS A 79 22.76 14.86 4.62
N PRO A 80 23.68 14.34 5.45
CA PRO A 80 24.40 15.15 6.44
C PRO A 80 25.29 16.23 5.81
N HIS A 81 25.69 16.06 4.54
CA HIS A 81 26.54 17.00 3.82
C HIS A 81 25.76 17.95 2.90
N ALA A 82 24.43 17.89 2.88
CA ALA A 82 23.62 18.84 2.16
C ALA A 82 23.78 20.26 2.73
N PRO A 83 23.44 21.33 1.98
CA PRO A 83 23.42 22.69 2.48
C PRO A 83 22.64 22.83 3.78
N VAL A 84 23.00 23.82 4.59
CA VAL A 84 22.41 23.99 5.94
C VAL A 84 20.90 24.20 5.93
N ASP A 85 20.36 24.79 4.87
CA ASP A 85 18.94 25.02 4.65
C ASP A 85 18.21 23.80 4.04
N HIS A 86 18.95 22.72 3.72
CA HIS A 86 18.43 21.46 3.20
C HIS A 86 18.49 20.34 4.25
N ARG A 87 19.63 20.19 4.93
CA ARG A 87 19.85 19.08 5.85
C ARG A 87 18.93 19.11 7.06
N THR A 88 18.61 17.93 7.56
CA THR A 88 17.93 17.74 8.84
C THR A 88 18.85 18.11 10.00
N PRO A 89 18.32 18.62 11.14
CA PRO A 89 19.11 18.79 12.37
C PRO A 89 19.42 17.46 13.08
N TYR A 90 18.85 16.34 12.61
CA TYR A 90 19.03 15.02 13.19
C TYR A 90 20.16 14.27 12.51
N GLU A 91 21.21 13.95 13.26
CA GLU A 91 22.36 13.22 12.74
C GLU A 91 21.96 11.81 12.27
N PRO A 92 22.56 11.31 11.18
CA PRO A 92 22.33 9.94 10.75
C PRO A 92 23.00 8.96 11.70
N ILE A 93 22.26 7.95 12.15
CA ILE A 93 22.77 6.85 12.99
C ILE A 93 23.10 5.61 12.15
N ALA A 94 24.02 4.80 12.66
CA ALA A 94 24.30 3.48 12.11
C ALA A 94 23.09 2.56 12.31
N THR A 95 22.90 1.64 11.37
CA THR A 95 21.88 0.59 11.44
C THR A 95 22.53 -0.78 11.75
N SER A 96 21.71 -1.84 11.84
CA SER A 96 22.22 -3.23 11.90
C SER A 96 23.01 -3.63 10.65
N VAL A 97 22.91 -2.86 9.57
CA VAL A 97 23.58 -3.13 8.29
C VAL A 97 24.77 -2.19 8.11
N PRO A 98 26.00 -2.71 7.96
CA PRO A 98 27.17 -1.88 7.73
C PRO A 98 27.02 -0.95 6.51
N GLY A 99 27.32 0.34 6.72
CA GLY A 99 27.25 1.36 5.66
C GLY A 99 25.86 1.97 5.43
N VAL A 100 24.78 1.36 5.94
CA VAL A 100 23.44 1.91 5.87
C VAL A 100 23.19 2.80 7.09
N ARG A 101 22.66 4.00 6.84
CA ARG A 101 22.34 4.98 7.88
C ARG A 101 20.90 5.46 7.72
N PHE A 102 20.22 5.65 8.85
CA PHE A 102 18.89 6.27 8.94
C PHE A 102 18.96 7.51 9.84
N SER A 103 17.89 8.30 9.85
CA SER A 103 17.77 9.42 10.78
C SER A 103 17.83 8.94 12.24
N SER A 104 18.45 9.73 13.13
CA SER A 104 18.45 9.46 14.58
C SER A 104 17.06 9.45 15.21
N LEU A 105 16.05 9.86 14.49
CA LEU A 105 14.65 9.73 14.90
C LEU A 105 14.10 8.29 14.78
N MET A 106 14.88 7.36 14.20
CA MET A 106 14.47 5.98 13.91
C MET A 106 15.38 4.93 14.55
N PRO A 107 15.71 5.02 15.86
CA PRO A 107 16.69 4.13 16.48
C PRO A 107 16.22 2.67 16.61
N MET A 108 14.92 2.42 16.73
CA MET A 108 14.38 1.06 16.82
C MET A 108 14.35 0.39 15.45
N ILE A 109 13.90 1.09 14.43
CA ILE A 109 13.90 0.62 13.04
C ILE A 109 15.35 0.40 12.56
N ALA A 110 16.28 1.27 12.93
CA ALA A 110 17.70 1.13 12.56
C ALA A 110 18.29 -0.21 13.02
N ARG A 111 17.86 -0.76 14.15
CA ARG A 111 18.27 -2.09 14.63
C ARG A 111 17.71 -3.25 13.82
N GLN A 112 16.71 -3.01 12.99
CA GLN A 112 16.05 -4.02 12.17
C GLN A 112 16.22 -3.76 10.67
N ALA A 113 17.20 -2.96 10.29
CA ALA A 113 17.49 -2.63 8.90
C ALA A 113 17.84 -3.87 8.07
N ASP A 114 18.35 -4.92 8.69
CA ASP A 114 18.62 -6.23 8.08
C ASP A 114 17.36 -6.93 7.54
N LYS A 115 16.16 -6.56 8.03
CA LYS A 115 14.86 -7.06 7.52
C LYS A 115 14.27 -6.18 6.42
N LEU A 116 14.86 -5.02 6.14
CA LEU A 116 14.29 -4.00 5.28
C LEU A 116 15.06 -3.86 3.96
N ALA A 117 14.33 -3.73 2.87
CA ALA A 117 14.84 -3.15 1.63
C ALA A 117 14.26 -1.75 1.48
N VAL A 118 15.12 -0.73 1.40
CA VAL A 118 14.72 0.67 1.30
C VAL A 118 14.94 1.17 -0.12
N VAL A 119 13.88 1.48 -0.83
CA VAL A 119 13.92 2.10 -2.16
C VAL A 119 13.97 3.61 -1.98
N ARG A 120 15.11 4.24 -2.26
CA ARG A 120 15.37 5.68 -2.13
C ARG A 120 15.08 6.48 -3.39
N SER A 121 14.69 5.80 -4.44
CA SER A 121 14.57 6.34 -5.80
C SER A 121 13.16 6.32 -6.35
N MET A 122 12.17 6.33 -5.47
CA MET A 122 10.77 6.49 -5.88
C MET A 122 10.47 7.93 -6.26
N THR A 123 9.55 8.08 -7.20
CA THR A 123 8.98 9.37 -7.62
C THR A 123 7.46 9.28 -7.61
N SER A 124 6.78 10.42 -7.55
CA SER A 124 5.33 10.53 -7.72
C SER A 124 5.01 11.56 -8.82
N ALA A 125 3.77 12.05 -8.89
CA ALA A 125 3.37 13.05 -9.88
C ALA A 125 4.28 14.30 -9.86
N GLU A 126 4.53 14.88 -11.03
CA GLU A 126 5.39 16.08 -11.19
C GLU A 126 4.91 17.27 -10.36
N ALA A 127 3.59 17.47 -10.28
CA ALA A 127 2.97 18.47 -9.44
C ALA A 127 2.23 17.79 -8.27
N PRO A 128 2.95 17.36 -7.23
CA PRO A 128 2.36 16.52 -6.21
C PRO A 128 1.34 17.30 -5.39
N SER A 129 0.13 16.78 -5.42
CA SER A 129 -0.93 17.10 -4.46
C SER A 129 -1.38 15.79 -3.85
N HIS A 130 -1.82 15.81 -2.60
CA HIS A 130 -2.27 14.58 -1.93
C HIS A 130 -3.29 13.80 -2.77
N PRO A 131 -4.37 14.41 -3.34
CA PRO A 131 -5.32 13.66 -4.16
C PRO A 131 -4.70 12.97 -5.37
N ASN A 132 -3.79 13.64 -6.07
CA ASN A 132 -3.18 13.11 -7.28
C ASN A 132 -2.18 12.00 -6.97
N ALA A 133 -1.27 12.26 -6.05
CA ALA A 133 -0.26 11.30 -5.64
C ALA A 133 -0.88 10.05 -5.00
N CYS A 134 -1.92 10.21 -4.16
CA CYS A 134 -2.67 9.08 -3.61
C CYS A 134 -3.31 8.22 -4.71
N LYS A 135 -3.94 8.86 -5.72
CA LYS A 135 -4.51 8.11 -6.84
C LYS A 135 -3.46 7.26 -7.55
N GLU A 136 -2.28 7.82 -7.81
CA GLU A 136 -1.20 7.08 -8.46
C GLU A 136 -0.75 5.90 -7.60
N PHE A 137 -0.50 6.11 -6.31
CA PHE A 137 -0.02 5.07 -5.40
C PHE A 137 -1.03 3.93 -5.18
N PHE A 138 -2.31 4.26 -5.04
CA PHE A 138 -3.33 3.23 -4.83
C PHE A 138 -3.73 2.49 -6.10
N LYS A 139 -3.48 3.04 -7.28
CA LYS A 139 -3.94 2.47 -8.55
C LYS A 139 -2.81 1.98 -9.47
N GLY A 140 -1.60 2.51 -9.34
CA GLY A 140 -0.52 2.25 -10.29
C GLY A 140 -0.74 2.89 -11.66
N TYR A 141 -1.56 3.94 -11.72
CA TYR A 141 -1.87 4.69 -12.93
C TYR A 141 -1.72 6.19 -12.70
N ARG A 142 -1.44 6.92 -13.75
CA ARG A 142 -1.40 8.38 -13.69
C ARG A 142 -2.74 8.94 -13.18
N PHE A 143 -2.67 9.96 -12.36
CA PHE A 143 -3.84 10.59 -11.73
C PHE A 143 -4.82 11.21 -12.73
N ASP A 144 -4.33 11.65 -13.91
CA ASP A 144 -5.06 12.28 -14.98
C ASP A 144 -5.63 11.29 -16.02
N SER A 145 -5.52 10.00 -15.75
CA SER A 145 -6.09 8.97 -16.60
C SER A 145 -7.59 9.16 -16.78
N PRO A 146 -8.11 9.07 -18.03
CA PRO A 146 -9.51 9.30 -18.32
C PRO A 146 -10.44 8.20 -17.81
N LEU A 147 -9.89 7.05 -17.45
CA LEU A 147 -10.61 5.91 -16.90
C LEU A 147 -10.39 5.84 -15.39
N ASP A 148 -11.47 5.58 -14.65
CA ASP A 148 -11.33 5.23 -13.22
C ASP A 148 -10.84 3.79 -13.09
N PHE A 149 -9.58 3.63 -12.75
CA PHE A 149 -8.95 2.34 -12.54
C PHE A 149 -9.22 1.83 -11.11
N PRO A 150 -9.28 0.48 -10.92
CA PRO A 150 -9.41 -0.08 -9.60
C PRO A 150 -8.15 0.12 -8.76
N ASP A 151 -8.33 0.17 -7.44
CA ASP A 151 -7.21 0.09 -6.48
C ASP A 151 -6.48 -1.24 -6.62
N ILE A 152 -5.18 -1.23 -6.32
CA ILE A 152 -4.34 -2.43 -6.25
C ILE A 152 -5.00 -3.51 -5.38
N GLY A 153 -5.48 -3.15 -4.19
CA GLY A 153 -6.15 -4.08 -3.28
C GLY A 153 -7.45 -4.65 -3.84
N SER A 154 -8.20 -3.88 -4.62
CA SER A 154 -9.41 -4.34 -5.32
C SER A 154 -9.07 -5.33 -6.44
N VAL A 155 -8.00 -5.09 -7.18
CA VAL A 155 -7.47 -6.04 -8.19
C VAL A 155 -7.04 -7.34 -7.52
N VAL A 156 -6.28 -7.27 -6.44
CA VAL A 156 -5.83 -8.43 -5.65
C VAL A 156 -7.03 -9.22 -5.11
N SER A 157 -8.01 -8.53 -4.51
CA SER A 157 -9.25 -9.14 -4.03
C SER A 157 -10.06 -9.80 -5.15
N HIS A 158 -10.03 -9.23 -6.36
CA HIS A 158 -10.71 -9.79 -7.53
C HIS A 158 -10.05 -11.09 -8.02
N LEU A 159 -8.73 -11.12 -8.11
CA LEU A 159 -8.00 -12.24 -8.72
C LEU A 159 -7.64 -13.34 -7.72
N LYS A 160 -7.36 -13.00 -6.46
CA LYS A 160 -6.88 -13.93 -5.43
C LYS A 160 -7.89 -14.21 -4.32
N GLY A 161 -8.93 -13.38 -4.17
CA GLY A 161 -9.93 -13.57 -3.10
C GLY A 161 -9.34 -13.38 -1.71
N THR A 162 -9.74 -14.23 -0.78
CA THR A 162 -9.29 -14.24 0.63
C THR A 162 -9.06 -15.68 1.11
N ASP A 163 -8.16 -15.86 2.07
CA ASP A 163 -7.94 -17.16 2.72
C ASP A 163 -8.90 -17.39 3.89
N CYS A 164 -9.66 -16.37 4.27
CA CYS A 164 -10.72 -16.45 5.26
C CYS A 164 -12.05 -16.07 4.59
N PRO A 165 -12.89 -17.04 4.19
CA PRO A 165 -14.15 -16.76 3.49
C PRO A 165 -15.11 -15.83 4.25
N GLN A 166 -14.96 -15.75 5.59
CA GLN A 166 -15.76 -14.87 6.44
C GLN A 166 -15.28 -13.41 6.43
N LEU A 167 -14.08 -13.13 5.89
CA LEU A 167 -13.53 -11.79 5.78
C LEU A 167 -13.38 -11.37 4.32
N PRO A 168 -13.59 -10.10 3.99
CA PRO A 168 -13.30 -9.58 2.66
C PRO A 168 -11.83 -9.76 2.28
N GLY A 169 -11.55 -9.89 0.99
CA GLY A 169 -10.19 -10.01 0.48
C GLY A 169 -9.37 -8.71 0.59
N TYR A 170 -10.06 -7.58 0.76
CA TYR A 170 -9.44 -6.27 0.96
C TYR A 170 -10.10 -5.53 2.12
N ILE A 171 -9.30 -5.18 3.13
CA ILE A 171 -9.72 -4.35 4.27
C ILE A 171 -8.85 -3.10 4.33
N PHE A 172 -9.52 -1.96 4.47
CA PHE A 172 -8.91 -0.65 4.64
C PHE A 172 -9.17 -0.14 6.06
N CYS A 173 -8.12 0.01 6.88
CA CYS A 173 -8.27 0.32 8.30
C CYS A 173 -7.30 1.42 8.81
N PRO A 174 -7.77 2.30 9.69
CA PRO A 174 -9.18 2.63 9.83
C PRO A 174 -9.70 3.21 8.52
N GLY A 175 -10.91 2.85 8.13
CA GLY A 175 -11.51 3.35 6.91
C GLY A 175 -11.84 4.82 7.09
N VAL A 176 -11.07 5.67 6.44
CA VAL A 176 -11.30 7.09 6.49
C VAL A 176 -11.97 7.54 5.21
N ASN A 177 -12.91 8.43 5.36
CA ASN A 177 -13.39 9.23 4.26
C ASN A 177 -12.37 10.35 4.01
N MET A 178 -11.18 9.95 3.61
CA MET A 178 -10.15 10.91 3.24
C MET A 178 -10.55 11.57 1.94
N PRO A 179 -10.61 12.90 1.88
CA PRO A 179 -10.91 13.58 0.63
C PRO A 179 -9.89 13.26 -0.47
N ASN A 180 -8.73 12.78 -0.08
CA ASN A 180 -7.62 12.46 -0.97
C ASN A 180 -7.59 10.99 -1.41
N HIS A 181 -8.24 10.09 -0.68
CA HIS A 181 -8.25 8.67 -0.98
C HIS A 181 -9.46 8.32 -1.82
N VAL A 182 -9.22 8.15 -3.07
CA VAL A 182 -10.20 7.59 -3.99
C VAL A 182 -9.95 6.10 -4.09
N SER A 183 -10.18 5.37 -3.00
CA SER A 183 -10.26 3.92 -3.12
C SER A 183 -11.51 3.56 -3.89
N SER A 184 -11.35 2.94 -5.04
CA SER A 184 -12.45 2.56 -5.90
C SER A 184 -12.21 1.18 -6.50
N THR A 185 -13.30 0.53 -6.87
CA THR A 185 -13.22 -0.69 -7.69
C THR A 185 -13.00 -0.39 -9.16
N GLY A 186 -13.07 0.89 -9.55
CA GLY A 186 -13.03 1.27 -10.94
C GLY A 186 -14.10 0.51 -11.75
N PHE A 187 -13.65 -0.21 -12.77
CA PHE A 187 -14.51 -1.05 -13.61
C PHE A 187 -14.72 -2.48 -13.08
N LEU A 188 -14.14 -2.85 -11.94
CA LEU A 188 -14.35 -4.16 -11.32
C LEU A 188 -15.71 -4.20 -10.57
N PRO A 189 -16.25 -5.40 -10.29
CA PRO A 189 -17.49 -5.52 -9.54
C PRO A 189 -17.41 -4.85 -8.16
N ALA A 190 -18.47 -4.19 -7.73
CA ALA A 190 -18.57 -3.51 -6.43
C ALA A 190 -18.28 -4.44 -5.23
N SER A 191 -18.46 -5.76 -5.39
CA SER A 191 -18.08 -6.77 -4.39
C SER A 191 -16.60 -6.86 -4.10
N ARG A 192 -15.77 -6.22 -4.90
CA ARG A 192 -14.30 -6.16 -4.74
C ARG A 192 -13.85 -4.85 -4.10
N ALA A 193 -14.81 -4.00 -3.70
CA ALA A 193 -14.50 -2.79 -2.96
C ALA A 193 -13.79 -3.11 -1.63
N PRO A 194 -12.89 -2.24 -1.18
CA PRO A 194 -12.33 -2.38 0.15
C PRO A 194 -13.43 -2.28 1.22
N TRP A 195 -13.38 -3.16 2.19
CA TRP A 195 -14.16 -2.94 3.39
C TRP A 195 -13.46 -1.89 4.24
N LYS A 196 -14.00 -0.68 4.25
CA LYS A 196 -13.49 0.44 5.05
C LYS A 196 -14.01 0.34 6.47
N LEU A 197 -13.10 0.25 7.42
CA LEU A 197 -13.43 0.26 8.84
C LEU A 197 -13.59 1.71 9.29
N GLY A 198 -14.80 2.07 9.71
CA GLY A 198 -15.13 3.43 10.12
C GLY A 198 -16.38 3.95 9.39
N THR A 199 -17.19 4.72 10.09
CA THR A 199 -18.54 5.06 9.62
C THR A 199 -18.73 6.53 9.28
N LYS A 200 -17.82 7.43 9.65
CA LYS A 200 -18.08 8.87 9.56
C LYS A 200 -16.82 9.67 9.24
N GLY A 201 -16.56 9.88 8.00
CA GLY A 201 -15.78 10.99 7.45
C GLY A 201 -14.35 11.28 7.96
N LEU A 202 -14.11 11.15 9.24
CA LEU A 202 -12.81 11.26 9.90
C LEU A 202 -12.55 9.95 10.62
N GLY A 203 -11.29 9.49 10.64
CA GLY A 203 -10.88 8.22 11.24
C GLY A 203 -11.38 8.05 12.67
N GLU A 204 -11.80 6.84 13.00
CA GLU A 204 -12.12 6.49 14.38
C GLU A 204 -10.81 6.26 15.15
N ASP A 205 -10.76 6.66 16.41
CA ASP A 205 -9.61 6.39 17.26
C ASP A 205 -9.58 4.91 17.68
N VAL A 206 -8.77 4.11 17.02
CA VAL A 206 -8.58 2.68 17.32
C VAL A 206 -7.99 2.47 18.72
N ALA A 207 -7.34 3.49 19.30
CA ALA A 207 -6.84 3.44 20.66
C ALA A 207 -7.91 3.70 21.72
N ASP A 208 -9.13 4.08 21.33
CA ASP A 208 -10.25 4.21 22.26
C ASP A 208 -10.64 2.86 22.84
N PRO A 209 -10.63 2.65 24.16
CA PRO A 209 -11.11 1.41 24.76
C PRO A 209 -12.55 1.05 24.37
N ALA A 210 -13.36 2.03 24.00
CA ALA A 210 -14.72 1.83 23.53
C ALA A 210 -14.81 1.57 22.02
N TRP A 211 -13.67 1.63 21.30
CA TRP A 211 -13.67 1.42 19.86
C TRP A 211 -14.10 0.01 19.47
N LYS A 212 -15.03 -0.06 18.55
CA LYS A 212 -15.52 -1.31 17.96
C LYS A 212 -15.88 -1.06 16.52
N VAL A 213 -15.66 -2.06 15.68
CA VAL A 213 -16.12 -2.00 14.30
C VAL A 213 -17.65 -1.95 14.29
N ALA A 214 -18.22 -0.81 13.92
CA ALA A 214 -19.66 -0.57 13.98
C ALA A 214 -20.47 -1.63 13.22
N ALA A 215 -19.96 -2.07 12.06
CA ALA A 215 -20.59 -3.11 11.24
C ALA A 215 -20.64 -4.49 11.94
N LEU A 216 -19.75 -4.76 12.91
CA LEU A 216 -19.70 -6.00 13.68
C LEU A 216 -20.47 -5.91 15.01
N THR A 217 -20.96 -4.73 15.35
CA THR A 217 -21.70 -4.52 16.58
C THR A 217 -23.18 -4.79 16.33
N PRO A 218 -23.78 -5.83 16.93
CA PRO A 218 -25.19 -6.11 16.75
C PRO A 218 -26.04 -4.92 17.21
N GLN A 219 -27.02 -4.54 16.41
CA GLN A 219 -28.00 -3.54 16.83
C GLN A 219 -28.75 -4.03 18.08
N SER A 220 -29.19 -3.10 18.95
CA SER A 220 -29.97 -3.43 20.14
C SER A 220 -31.15 -4.31 19.76
N GLY A 221 -31.33 -5.45 20.49
CA GLY A 221 -32.37 -6.43 20.21
C GLY A 221 -32.03 -7.51 19.15
N LEU A 222 -30.87 -7.44 18.50
CA LEU A 222 -30.35 -8.48 17.59
C LEU A 222 -29.35 -9.36 18.36
N ASN A 223 -29.84 -10.43 18.96
CA ASN A 223 -28.98 -11.46 19.53
C ASN A 223 -28.67 -12.56 18.47
N ARG A 224 -27.73 -13.47 18.81
CA ARG A 224 -27.33 -14.57 17.91
C ARG A 224 -28.51 -15.45 17.49
N GLY A 225 -29.45 -15.72 18.38
CA GLY A 225 -30.65 -16.51 18.08
C GLY A 225 -31.52 -15.84 17.01
N ARG A 226 -31.84 -14.56 17.20
CA ARG A 226 -32.61 -13.78 16.21
C ARG A 226 -31.90 -13.67 14.86
N MET A 227 -30.60 -13.60 14.88
CA MET A 227 -29.81 -13.60 13.61
C MET A 227 -29.90 -14.96 12.91
N ALA A 228 -29.78 -16.05 13.66
CA ALA A 228 -29.96 -17.41 13.11
C ALA A 228 -31.38 -17.61 12.54
N ASP A 229 -32.40 -17.13 13.22
CA ASP A 229 -33.79 -17.20 12.77
C ASP A 229 -34.00 -16.38 11.48
N ARG A 230 -33.45 -15.17 11.41
CA ARG A 230 -33.49 -14.34 10.19
C ARG A 230 -32.79 -15.03 9.02
N ARG A 231 -31.62 -15.67 9.26
CA ARG A 231 -30.91 -16.43 8.25
C ARG A 231 -31.74 -17.60 7.74
N ARG A 232 -32.39 -18.35 8.65
CA ARG A 232 -33.28 -19.44 8.28
C ARG A 232 -34.46 -18.94 7.44
N LEU A 233 -35.17 -17.90 7.91
CA LEU A 233 -36.30 -17.33 7.19
C LEU A 233 -35.89 -16.82 5.78
N LEU A 234 -34.75 -16.14 5.67
CA LEU A 234 -34.26 -15.69 4.39
C LEU A 234 -33.99 -16.83 3.42
N ARG A 235 -33.43 -17.96 3.91
CA ARG A 235 -33.24 -19.16 3.11
C ARG A 235 -34.56 -19.76 2.63
N GLU A 236 -35.54 -19.86 3.53
CA GLU A 236 -36.88 -20.39 3.20
C GLU A 236 -37.57 -19.50 2.15
N VAL A 237 -37.54 -18.17 2.32
CA VAL A 237 -38.07 -17.22 1.32
C VAL A 237 -37.35 -17.34 -0.02
N ASN A 238 -36.02 -17.40 -0.01
CA ASN A 238 -35.23 -17.53 -1.24
C ASN A 238 -35.49 -18.87 -1.95
N GLN A 239 -35.66 -19.96 -1.22
CA GLN A 239 -35.99 -21.26 -1.79
C GLN A 239 -37.40 -21.27 -2.42
N SER A 240 -38.36 -20.58 -1.81
CA SER A 240 -39.73 -20.51 -2.34
C SER A 240 -39.87 -19.58 -3.54
N THR A 241 -39.03 -18.55 -3.65
CA THR A 241 -39.17 -17.51 -4.68
C THR A 241 -38.21 -17.66 -5.87
N HIS A 242 -37.12 -18.41 -5.74
CA HIS A 242 -35.95 -18.32 -6.64
C HIS A 242 -35.50 -19.63 -7.28
N ALA A 243 -36.35 -20.62 -7.43
CA ALA A 243 -35.99 -21.78 -8.28
C ALA A 243 -35.68 -21.41 -9.76
N SER A 244 -35.86 -20.14 -10.15
CA SER A 244 -35.79 -19.69 -11.54
C SER A 244 -34.94 -18.46 -11.87
N ILE A 245 -34.31 -17.78 -10.90
CA ILE A 245 -33.58 -16.53 -11.20
C ILE A 245 -32.08 -16.70 -10.85
N GLU A 246 -31.28 -17.03 -11.85
CA GLU A 246 -29.81 -17.10 -11.80
C GLU A 246 -29.15 -15.78 -11.32
N ALA A 247 -29.80 -14.65 -11.60
CA ALA A 247 -29.41 -13.31 -11.17
C ALA A 247 -29.48 -13.10 -9.63
N ALA A 248 -30.19 -13.96 -8.87
CA ALA A 248 -30.32 -13.83 -7.42
C ALA A 248 -29.21 -14.55 -6.63
N ARG A 249 -28.44 -15.43 -7.27
CA ARG A 249 -27.32 -16.16 -6.62
C ARG A 249 -26.27 -15.26 -6.00
N PRO A 250 -25.81 -14.17 -6.66
CA PRO A 250 -24.85 -13.25 -6.05
C PRO A 250 -25.37 -12.61 -4.76
N LEU A 251 -26.65 -12.22 -4.74
CA LEU A 251 -27.26 -11.58 -3.58
C LEU A 251 -27.33 -12.53 -2.38
N GLN A 252 -27.66 -13.79 -2.60
CA GLN A 252 -27.69 -14.80 -1.55
C GLN A 252 -26.30 -15.01 -0.93
N SER A 253 -25.25 -15.08 -1.73
CA SER A 253 -23.88 -15.21 -1.21
C SER A 253 -23.46 -14.02 -0.37
N TYR A 254 -23.91 -12.80 -0.71
CA TYR A 254 -23.65 -11.61 0.09
C TYR A 254 -24.31 -11.67 1.47
N TYR A 255 -25.56 -12.11 1.55
CA TYR A 255 -26.25 -12.26 2.84
C TYR A 255 -25.58 -13.35 3.69
N GLU A 256 -25.21 -14.48 3.11
CA GLU A 256 -24.50 -15.53 3.84
C GLU A 256 -23.17 -15.03 4.40
N ASN A 257 -22.36 -14.35 3.57
CA ASN A 257 -21.10 -13.77 4.00
C ASN A 257 -21.30 -12.72 5.11
N ALA A 258 -22.33 -11.88 5.01
CA ALA A 258 -22.66 -10.89 6.05
C ALA A 258 -23.06 -11.57 7.38
N PHE A 259 -23.82 -12.66 7.35
CA PHE A 259 -24.14 -13.43 8.54
C PHE A 259 -22.91 -14.09 9.16
N GLU A 260 -22.06 -14.70 8.35
CA GLU A 260 -20.79 -15.28 8.81
C GLU A 260 -19.90 -14.23 9.45
N LEU A 261 -19.75 -13.07 8.81
CA LEU A 261 -19.00 -11.95 9.33
C LEU A 261 -19.47 -11.50 10.72
N LEU A 262 -20.79 -11.41 10.92
CA LEU A 262 -21.39 -10.96 12.18
C LEU A 262 -21.35 -12.03 13.29
N THR A 263 -21.31 -13.31 12.94
CA THR A 263 -21.46 -14.40 13.91
C THR A 263 -20.18 -15.19 14.17
N SER A 264 -19.19 -15.10 13.30
CA SER A 264 -17.93 -15.84 13.42
C SER A 264 -17.07 -15.36 14.59
N PRO A 265 -16.74 -16.25 15.54
CA PRO A 265 -15.80 -15.92 16.61
C PRO A 265 -14.42 -15.52 16.09
N ARG A 266 -13.97 -16.14 14.98
CA ARG A 266 -12.68 -15.83 14.32
C ARG A 266 -12.65 -14.39 13.82
N VAL A 267 -13.75 -13.92 13.21
CA VAL A 267 -13.85 -12.53 12.76
C VAL A 267 -13.82 -11.58 13.95
N GLN A 268 -14.62 -11.84 14.99
CA GLN A 268 -14.64 -11.02 16.20
C GLN A 268 -13.26 -10.95 16.85
N GLN A 269 -12.53 -12.07 16.90
CA GLN A 269 -11.18 -12.13 17.43
C GLN A 269 -10.18 -11.30 16.61
N ALA A 270 -10.31 -11.27 15.30
CA ALA A 270 -9.43 -10.50 14.42
C ALA A 270 -9.48 -8.98 14.70
N PHE A 271 -10.64 -8.48 15.14
CA PHE A 271 -10.83 -7.06 15.47
C PHE A 271 -10.70 -6.75 16.95
N ASN A 272 -10.52 -7.74 17.81
CA ASN A 272 -10.42 -7.55 19.25
C ASN A 272 -8.95 -7.33 19.66
N LEU A 273 -8.55 -6.08 19.85
CA LEU A 273 -7.19 -5.75 20.30
C LEU A 273 -6.96 -6.13 21.77
N ASP A 274 -8.01 -6.20 22.60
CA ASP A 274 -7.90 -6.59 24.02
C ASP A 274 -7.59 -8.07 24.20
N SER A 275 -7.68 -8.88 23.14
CA SER A 275 -7.23 -10.26 23.17
C SER A 275 -5.71 -10.42 23.17
N GLU A 276 -4.97 -9.36 22.85
CA GLU A 276 -3.52 -9.35 22.92
C GLU A 276 -3.04 -9.02 24.33
N SER A 277 -1.89 -9.59 24.70
CA SER A 277 -1.29 -9.32 26.00
C SER A 277 -0.94 -7.84 26.16
N ASP A 278 -0.95 -7.34 27.40
CA ASP A 278 -0.52 -5.97 27.69
C ASP A 278 0.90 -5.71 27.18
N ARG A 279 1.81 -6.68 27.35
CA ARG A 279 3.18 -6.59 26.83
C ARG A 279 3.20 -6.35 25.32
N MET A 280 2.36 -7.05 24.54
CA MET A 280 2.29 -6.88 23.09
C MET A 280 1.71 -5.53 22.73
N ARG A 281 0.62 -5.12 23.38
CA ARG A 281 -0.01 -3.82 23.18
C ARG A 281 0.95 -2.65 23.51
N ASP A 282 1.74 -2.78 24.58
CA ASP A 282 2.76 -1.80 24.97
C ASP A 282 3.92 -1.74 23.96
N ARG A 283 4.32 -2.90 23.40
CA ARG A 283 5.36 -3.00 22.37
C ARG A 283 5.00 -2.19 21.12
N TYR A 284 3.77 -2.30 20.62
CA TYR A 284 3.27 -1.50 19.50
C TYR A 284 3.06 -0.03 19.89
N GLY A 285 2.71 0.22 21.12
CA GLY A 285 2.23 1.50 21.62
C GLY A 285 0.71 1.54 21.72
N ARG A 286 0.21 2.20 22.79
CA ARG A 286 -1.22 2.33 23.05
C ARG A 286 -1.81 3.62 22.45
N ASP A 287 -1.09 4.26 21.56
CA ASP A 287 -1.59 5.36 20.75
C ASP A 287 -2.30 4.85 19.50
N HIS A 288 -2.95 5.75 18.78
CA HIS A 288 -3.72 5.42 17.57
C HIS A 288 -2.88 4.66 16.54
N ARG A 289 -1.64 5.10 16.27
CA ARG A 289 -0.75 4.46 15.28
C ARG A 289 -0.42 3.03 15.70
N GLY A 290 0.04 2.82 16.93
CA GLY A 290 0.36 1.48 17.45
C GLY A 290 -0.83 0.53 17.39
N CYS A 291 -2.02 1.00 17.76
CA CYS A 291 -3.24 0.20 17.69
C CYS A 291 -3.64 -0.13 16.24
N CYS A 292 -3.46 0.80 15.29
CA CYS A 292 -3.73 0.54 13.87
C CYS A 292 -2.77 -0.49 13.29
N TYR A 293 -1.48 -0.43 13.62
CA TYR A 293 -0.48 -1.41 13.17
C TYR A 293 -0.77 -2.80 13.75
N LEU A 294 -1.11 -2.88 15.03
CA LEU A 294 -1.52 -4.12 15.68
C LEU A 294 -2.77 -4.71 15.03
N LEU A 295 -3.76 -3.87 14.70
CA LEU A 295 -4.96 -4.29 13.97
C LEU A 295 -4.59 -4.85 12.58
N GLY A 296 -3.72 -4.17 11.85
CA GLY A 296 -3.22 -4.64 10.56
C GLY A 296 -2.61 -6.04 10.65
N ARG A 297 -1.74 -6.28 11.63
CA ARG A 297 -1.13 -7.60 11.90
C ARG A 297 -2.21 -8.65 12.20
N LYS A 298 -3.19 -8.34 13.04
CA LYS A 298 -4.27 -9.28 13.38
C LYS A 298 -5.12 -9.66 12.17
N LEU A 299 -5.36 -8.73 11.26
CA LEU A 299 -6.10 -8.98 10.02
C LEU A 299 -5.31 -9.88 9.06
N ILE A 300 -3.99 -9.67 8.95
CA ILE A 300 -3.09 -10.58 8.23
C ILE A 300 -3.13 -11.99 8.85
N GLU A 301 -2.97 -12.11 10.17
CA GLU A 301 -3.04 -13.38 10.89
C GLU A 301 -4.41 -14.08 10.69
N ALA A 302 -5.49 -13.32 10.56
CA ALA A 302 -6.82 -13.85 10.27
C ALA A 302 -6.99 -14.33 8.82
N GLY A 303 -6.06 -14.04 7.91
CA GLY A 303 -6.07 -14.50 6.52
C GLY A 303 -6.65 -13.51 5.51
N VAL A 304 -6.72 -12.23 5.84
CA VAL A 304 -7.08 -11.18 4.87
C VAL A 304 -5.96 -11.04 3.85
N ARG A 305 -6.32 -11.07 2.57
CA ARG A 305 -5.34 -11.05 1.47
C ARG A 305 -4.62 -9.73 1.29
N PHE A 306 -5.34 -8.62 1.43
CA PHE A 306 -4.82 -7.29 1.26
C PHE A 306 -5.34 -6.39 2.39
N VAL A 307 -4.43 -5.86 3.18
CA VAL A 307 -4.74 -4.93 4.28
C VAL A 307 -4.02 -3.62 4.04
N SER A 308 -4.76 -2.52 3.99
CA SER A 308 -4.19 -1.17 4.05
C SER A 308 -4.43 -0.58 5.42
N VAL A 309 -3.36 -0.22 6.11
CA VAL A 309 -3.41 0.55 7.35
C VAL A 309 -3.05 1.99 7.01
N THR A 310 -3.95 2.90 7.29
CA THR A 310 -3.74 4.34 7.05
C THR A 310 -3.76 5.08 8.36
N ILE A 311 -2.71 5.83 8.62
CA ILE A 311 -2.65 6.65 9.83
C ILE A 311 -3.18 8.04 9.51
N VAL A 312 -4.36 8.29 10.02
CA VAL A 312 -5.07 9.55 9.89
C VAL A 312 -5.59 9.96 11.24
N GLN A 313 -5.71 11.25 11.42
CA GLN A 313 -6.19 11.80 12.67
C GLN A 313 -7.60 11.32 13.00
N PRO A 314 -7.80 10.76 14.19
CA PRO A 314 -9.14 10.61 14.76
C PRO A 314 -9.67 11.95 15.29
N PRO A 315 -10.97 12.24 15.15
CA PRO A 315 -11.54 13.54 15.49
C PRO A 315 -11.57 13.89 16.99
N ASN A 316 -11.29 12.96 17.87
CA ASN A 316 -11.53 13.08 19.31
C ASN A 316 -10.28 12.87 20.18
N LEU A 317 -9.10 13.27 19.70
CA LEU A 317 -7.86 13.15 20.49
C LEU A 317 -7.67 14.26 21.54
N VAL A 318 -8.56 15.24 21.57
CA VAL A 318 -8.49 16.37 22.50
C VAL A 318 -8.49 15.90 23.94
N GLY A 319 -7.51 16.32 24.71
CA GLY A 319 -7.42 16.03 26.14
C GLY A 319 -7.00 14.61 26.52
N ARG A 320 -6.63 13.75 25.56
CA ARG A 320 -6.04 12.43 25.86
C ARG A 320 -4.54 12.54 26.20
N PRO A 321 -4.02 11.69 27.07
CA PRO A 321 -2.57 11.58 27.29
C PRO A 321 -1.85 11.45 25.95
N ASN A 322 -0.81 12.22 25.73
CA ASN A 322 0.03 12.30 24.53
C ASN A 322 -0.53 13.10 23.33
N TYR A 323 -1.77 13.60 23.37
CA TYR A 323 -2.39 14.29 22.24
C TYR A 323 -2.77 15.74 22.61
N GLY A 324 -2.19 16.50 23.29
CA GLY A 324 -2.43 17.91 23.54
C GLY A 324 -3.92 18.33 23.78
N GLN A 325 -4.14 19.58 24.05
CA GLN A 325 -5.50 20.10 24.37
C GLN A 325 -6.18 20.82 23.18
N GLN A 326 -5.58 20.81 22.00
CA GLN A 326 -6.08 21.61 20.89
C GLN A 326 -6.94 20.79 19.93
N ASN A 327 -8.00 21.39 19.44
CA ASN A 327 -8.88 20.80 18.46
C ASN A 327 -8.17 20.71 17.11
N GLY A 328 -8.18 19.55 16.47
CA GLY A 328 -7.79 19.42 15.07
C GLY A 328 -6.33 19.11 14.79
N VAL A 329 -5.61 18.42 15.69
CA VAL A 329 -4.25 17.96 15.44
C VAL A 329 -4.23 16.79 14.48
N PHE A 330 -3.47 16.90 13.40
CA PHE A 330 -3.28 15.83 12.41
C PHE A 330 -2.05 14.99 12.72
N LEU A 331 -2.17 13.67 12.63
CA LEU A 331 -1.06 12.72 12.76
C LEU A 331 -0.39 12.42 11.41
N ASN A 332 -0.67 13.20 10.38
CA ASN A 332 -0.06 13.03 9.07
C ASN A 332 1.26 13.82 8.93
N TRP A 333 1.99 13.55 7.86
CA TRP A 333 3.33 14.08 7.60
C TRP A 333 3.35 15.36 6.74
N ASP A 334 2.22 16.03 6.58
CA ASP A 334 2.09 17.22 5.74
C ASP A 334 2.66 18.49 6.42
N HIS A 335 3.97 18.47 6.68
CA HIS A 335 4.68 19.47 7.46
C HIS A 335 5.18 20.67 6.63
N HIS A 336 4.27 21.54 6.26
CA HIS A 336 4.64 22.81 5.62
C HIS A 336 5.25 23.84 6.60
N GLU A 337 5.20 23.59 7.90
CA GLU A 337 5.62 24.50 8.95
C GLU A 337 6.19 23.75 10.13
N GLY A 338 7.22 24.31 10.77
CA GLY A 338 7.71 23.89 12.08
C GLY A 338 8.03 22.40 12.20
N ILE A 339 8.51 21.76 11.12
CA ILE A 339 8.71 20.29 11.04
C ILE A 339 9.55 19.72 12.19
N TYR A 340 10.42 20.54 12.80
CA TYR A 340 11.31 20.12 13.89
C TYR A 340 10.86 20.57 15.27
N ASN A 341 9.69 21.18 15.41
CA ASN A 341 9.14 21.57 16.69
C ASN A 341 8.72 20.36 17.51
N ASN A 342 8.97 20.41 18.83
CA ASN A 342 8.51 19.38 19.76
C ASN A 342 7.06 19.63 20.26
N GLY A 343 6.27 20.33 19.53
CA GLY A 343 4.91 20.73 19.89
C GLY A 343 4.06 20.91 18.63
N PRO A 344 2.88 21.46 18.78
CA PRO A 344 2.04 21.78 17.63
C PRO A 344 2.77 22.72 16.67
N CYS A 345 2.70 22.38 15.41
CA CYS A 345 3.24 23.15 14.31
C CYS A 345 2.06 23.85 13.64
N GLY A 346 1.86 25.11 13.91
CA GLY A 346 0.84 25.90 13.27
C GLY A 346 1.39 27.31 13.05
N GLY A 347 1.46 27.73 11.80
CA GLY A 347 1.86 29.05 11.39
C GLY A 347 0.73 29.78 10.67
N PRO A 348 1.04 30.96 10.10
CA PRO A 348 0.05 31.75 9.38
C PRO A 348 -0.59 31.10 8.19
N GLN A 349 0.04 30.03 7.66
CA GLN A 349 -0.47 29.25 6.54
C GLN A 349 -1.16 27.96 6.98
N ALA A 350 -1.10 27.59 8.26
CA ALA A 350 -1.92 26.49 8.75
C ALA A 350 -3.37 26.75 8.33
N MET A 351 -3.94 25.87 7.55
CA MET A 351 -5.37 25.93 7.28
C MET A 351 -6.05 26.00 8.63
N ARG A 352 -6.89 26.99 8.83
CA ARG A 352 -7.55 27.27 10.12
C ARG A 352 -8.02 25.97 10.76
N ASN A 353 -7.52 25.68 11.95
CA ASN A 353 -7.77 24.49 12.78
C ASN A 353 -7.02 23.19 12.39
N GLN A 354 -5.93 23.25 11.64
CA GLN A 354 -5.11 22.08 11.32
C GLN A 354 -3.72 22.24 11.97
N GLU A 355 -3.60 21.89 13.23
CA GLU A 355 -2.32 21.78 13.90
C GLU A 355 -1.71 20.41 13.66
N ARG A 356 -0.41 20.37 13.39
CA ARG A 356 0.39 19.14 13.30
C ARG A 356 1.42 19.15 14.40
N TYR A 357 1.84 17.99 14.81
CA TYR A 357 3.01 17.86 15.67
C TYR A 357 4.27 17.73 14.81
N GLY A 358 5.36 18.37 15.22
CA GLY A 358 6.65 18.20 14.55
C GLY A 358 7.22 16.79 14.76
N LEU A 359 8.22 16.44 13.97
CA LEU A 359 8.80 15.11 13.93
C LEU A 359 9.22 14.53 15.29
N PRO A 360 9.85 15.32 16.21
CA PRO A 360 10.30 14.77 17.49
C PRO A 360 9.17 14.51 18.51
N HIS A 361 7.95 14.99 18.24
CA HIS A 361 6.84 14.78 19.16
C HIS A 361 6.53 13.28 19.34
N PRO A 362 6.22 12.81 20.57
CA PRO A 362 6.01 11.39 20.87
C PRO A 362 5.04 10.63 19.96
N VAL A 363 4.01 11.30 19.43
CA VAL A 363 2.99 10.70 18.54
C VAL A 363 3.41 10.68 17.06
N MET A 364 4.55 11.29 16.72
CA MET A 364 5.08 11.34 15.36
C MET A 364 6.19 10.30 15.17
N MET A 365 7.45 10.72 15.00
CA MET A 365 8.56 9.79 14.74
C MET A 365 8.78 8.75 15.84
N PRO A 366 8.73 9.08 17.15
CA PRO A 366 8.87 8.05 18.19
C PRO A 366 7.77 7.00 18.17
N SER A 367 6.52 7.38 17.86
CA SER A 367 5.43 6.41 17.67
C SER A 367 5.64 5.56 16.42
N LEU A 368 6.04 6.17 15.29
CA LEU A 368 6.34 5.48 14.04
C LEU A 368 7.45 4.45 14.24
N ASP A 369 8.59 4.87 14.81
CA ASP A 369 9.76 4.02 15.05
C ASP A 369 9.41 2.80 15.90
N ARG A 370 8.67 3.02 16.99
CA ARG A 370 8.18 1.94 17.85
C ARG A 370 7.24 0.99 17.13
N SER A 371 6.24 1.53 16.43
CA SER A 371 5.18 0.72 15.82
C SER A 371 5.68 -0.11 14.63
N ILE A 372 6.55 0.45 13.77
CA ILE A 372 7.20 -0.31 12.67
C ILE A 372 8.08 -1.42 13.25
N SER A 373 8.92 -1.07 14.24
CA SER A 373 9.80 -2.05 14.88
C SER A 373 9.01 -3.20 15.51
N ALA A 374 7.94 -2.89 16.24
CA ALA A 374 7.07 -3.90 16.83
C ALA A 374 6.37 -4.78 15.78
N LEU A 375 5.92 -4.18 14.69
CA LEU A 375 5.25 -4.91 13.60
C LEU A 375 6.19 -5.91 12.93
N LEU A 376 7.41 -5.48 12.60
CA LEU A 376 8.41 -6.36 11.97
C LEU A 376 8.79 -7.53 12.86
N GLU A 377 9.04 -7.26 14.14
CA GLU A 377 9.37 -8.30 15.11
C GLU A 377 8.20 -9.26 15.37
N ASP A 378 6.96 -8.76 15.50
CA ASP A 378 5.79 -9.60 15.79
C ASP A 378 5.41 -10.48 14.58
N LEU A 379 5.53 -9.95 13.35
CA LEU A 379 5.34 -10.75 12.14
C LEU A 379 6.40 -11.83 11.99
N ASP A 380 7.65 -11.52 12.29
CA ASP A 380 8.78 -12.46 12.27
C ASP A 380 8.64 -13.55 13.35
N ASP A 381 8.40 -13.14 14.60
CA ASP A 381 8.18 -14.04 15.74
C ASP A 381 7.04 -15.06 15.48
N ARG A 382 6.07 -14.72 14.63
CA ARG A 382 4.91 -15.56 14.25
C ARG A 382 5.11 -16.33 12.95
N GLY A 383 6.23 -16.15 12.25
CA GLY A 383 6.45 -16.71 10.92
C GLY A 383 5.53 -16.12 9.83
N LEU A 384 4.84 -15.01 10.12
CA LEU A 384 3.97 -14.34 9.16
C LEU A 384 4.75 -13.48 8.16
N LEU A 385 5.96 -13.06 8.53
CA LEU A 385 6.80 -12.21 7.68
C LEU A 385 7.23 -12.96 6.41
N ASP A 386 7.43 -14.26 6.47
CA ASP A 386 7.83 -15.08 5.33
C ASP A 386 6.79 -15.08 4.20
N GLU A 387 5.51 -14.95 4.54
CA GLU A 387 4.38 -15.02 3.60
C GLU A 387 3.72 -13.65 3.35
N THR A 388 4.12 -12.60 4.08
CA THR A 388 3.51 -11.28 4.01
C THR A 388 4.48 -10.26 3.44
N LEU A 389 4.14 -9.65 2.30
CA LEU A 389 4.85 -8.45 1.85
C LEU A 389 4.33 -7.25 2.65
N VAL A 390 5.21 -6.65 3.45
CA VAL A 390 4.96 -5.42 4.17
C VAL A 390 5.53 -4.24 3.39
N CYS A 391 4.68 -3.26 3.09
CA CYS A 391 5.04 -2.05 2.36
C CYS A 391 4.85 -0.83 3.26
N PHE A 392 5.91 -0.14 3.64
CA PHE A 392 5.86 1.15 4.33
C PHE A 392 5.92 2.25 3.28
N VAL A 393 4.82 2.96 3.09
CA VAL A 393 4.65 3.88 1.96
C VAL A 393 4.06 5.22 2.38
N SER A 394 4.35 6.23 1.58
CA SER A 394 3.70 7.54 1.58
C SER A 394 3.44 7.93 0.13
N GLU A 395 2.63 8.95 -0.12
CA GLU A 395 2.26 9.33 -1.48
C GLU A 395 3.28 10.21 -2.20
N MET A 396 4.14 10.90 -1.45
CA MET A 396 5.17 11.78 -2.01
C MET A 396 6.31 12.00 -0.99
N GLY A 397 7.40 12.60 -1.45
CA GLY A 397 8.47 13.12 -0.60
C GLY A 397 8.24 14.59 -0.22
N ARG A 398 9.29 15.20 0.34
CA ARG A 398 9.31 16.60 0.74
C ARG A 398 10.49 17.34 0.12
N THR A 399 10.32 18.67 -0.10
CA THR A 399 11.39 19.50 -0.66
C THR A 399 12.65 19.38 0.17
N PRO A 400 13.83 19.24 -0.46
CA PRO A 400 15.11 19.28 0.27
C PRO A 400 15.29 20.58 1.03
N ARG A 401 15.07 21.70 0.37
CA ARG A 401 15.17 23.02 0.97
C ARG A 401 13.98 23.31 1.85
N MET A 402 14.23 23.73 3.08
CA MET A 402 13.21 24.22 3.99
C MET A 402 12.63 25.55 3.48
N ASN A 403 11.33 25.69 3.63
CA ASN A 403 10.65 26.94 3.33
C ASN A 403 10.82 27.98 4.46
N GLN A 404 10.32 29.19 4.26
CA GLN A 404 10.41 30.29 5.23
C GLN A 404 9.70 30.04 6.57
N TRP A 405 8.89 28.99 6.66
CA TRP A 405 8.13 28.60 7.84
C TRP A 405 8.77 27.44 8.62
N ALA A 406 10.02 27.13 8.28
CA ALA A 406 10.74 25.97 8.81
C ALA A 406 9.98 24.64 8.59
N GLY A 407 9.35 24.50 7.44
CA GLY A 407 8.71 23.28 6.95
C GLY A 407 9.28 22.86 5.61
N ARG A 408 8.73 21.79 5.06
CA ARG A 408 9.06 21.24 3.73
C ARG A 408 7.81 21.10 2.90
N ASP A 409 7.83 21.61 1.68
CA ASP A 409 6.68 21.55 0.76
C ASP A 409 6.60 20.20 0.05
N HIS A 410 5.53 19.98 -0.72
CA HIS A 410 5.33 18.75 -1.49
C HIS A 410 6.43 18.54 -2.52
N TRP A 411 6.91 17.30 -2.67
CA TRP A 411 7.95 16.95 -3.60
C TRP A 411 7.71 15.59 -4.26
N GLY A 412 7.56 15.57 -5.58
CA GLY A 412 7.30 14.34 -6.35
C GLY A 412 8.56 13.74 -6.97
N ARG A 413 9.68 14.44 -6.98
CA ARG A 413 10.89 14.05 -7.71
C ARG A 413 11.77 13.05 -6.99
N ALA A 414 11.61 12.95 -5.66
CA ALA A 414 12.31 11.98 -4.84
C ALA A 414 11.50 11.65 -3.58
N MET A 415 11.41 10.37 -3.27
CA MET A 415 10.84 9.85 -2.04
C MET A 415 11.40 8.47 -1.74
N SER A 416 11.22 8.00 -0.51
CA SER A 416 11.69 6.68 -0.09
C SER A 416 10.54 5.82 0.40
N LEU A 417 10.56 4.55 0.02
CA LEU A 417 9.68 3.50 0.52
C LEU A 417 10.51 2.39 1.16
N ALA A 418 9.91 1.63 2.08
CA ALA A 418 10.58 0.47 2.65
C ALA A 418 9.69 -0.78 2.52
N PHE A 419 10.34 -1.92 2.31
CA PHE A 419 9.70 -3.21 2.10
C PHE A 419 10.32 -4.26 3.01
N ALA A 420 9.50 -5.21 3.47
CA ALA A 420 9.95 -6.36 4.25
C ALA A 420 9.11 -7.60 3.95
N GLY A 421 9.64 -8.76 4.22
CA GLY A 421 8.94 -10.03 4.16
C GLY A 421 8.70 -10.58 2.76
N ALA A 422 8.02 -11.71 2.67
CA ALA A 422 7.73 -12.41 1.40
C ALA A 422 8.95 -12.54 0.49
N GLY A 423 10.09 -12.98 1.06
CA GLY A 423 11.34 -13.18 0.31
C GLY A 423 12.01 -11.89 -0.19
N VAL A 424 11.64 -10.71 0.33
CA VAL A 424 12.39 -9.46 0.07
C VAL A 424 13.79 -9.58 0.66
N PRO A 425 14.86 -9.43 -0.15
CA PRO A 425 16.22 -9.42 0.37
C PRO A 425 16.43 -8.20 1.27
N GLY A 426 16.48 -8.41 2.58
CA GLY A 426 16.67 -7.34 3.55
C GLY A 426 18.12 -6.81 3.59
N GLY A 427 18.35 -5.74 4.32
CA GLY A 427 19.67 -5.17 4.52
C GLY A 427 20.19 -4.33 3.36
N GLN A 428 19.34 -3.86 2.46
CA GLN A 428 19.75 -3.14 1.27
C GLN A 428 19.07 -1.79 1.10
N THR A 429 19.75 -0.91 0.40
CA THR A 429 19.19 0.34 -0.14
C THR A 429 19.22 0.28 -1.67
N ILE A 430 18.09 0.55 -2.30
CA ILE A 430 17.89 0.45 -3.75
C ILE A 430 17.75 1.86 -4.31
N GLY A 431 18.57 2.14 -5.35
CA GLY A 431 18.63 3.44 -5.98
C GLY A 431 19.24 4.53 -5.10
N ALA A 432 19.34 5.73 -5.64
CA ALA A 432 19.93 6.87 -4.94
C ALA A 432 19.29 8.18 -5.37
N THR A 433 19.26 9.13 -4.45
CA THR A 433 19.05 10.55 -4.73
C THR A 433 20.38 11.31 -4.79
N ASP A 434 20.35 12.51 -5.33
CA ASP A 434 21.50 13.43 -5.35
C ASP A 434 22.01 13.79 -3.94
N LEU A 435 23.04 14.60 -3.88
CA LEU A 435 23.65 15.01 -2.61
C LEU A 435 22.74 15.87 -1.74
N GLU A 436 21.72 16.45 -2.33
CA GLU A 436 20.74 17.30 -1.65
C GLU A 436 19.45 16.56 -1.30
N GLY A 437 19.25 15.33 -1.81
CA GLY A 437 18.03 14.53 -1.61
C GLY A 437 16.85 15.00 -2.46
N GLY A 438 17.12 15.77 -3.53
CA GLY A 438 16.13 16.42 -4.37
C GLY A 438 15.72 15.63 -5.60
N ASP A 439 16.66 15.00 -6.26
CA ASP A 439 16.44 14.27 -7.50
C ASP A 439 16.93 12.84 -7.41
N VAL A 440 16.20 11.94 -8.08
CA VAL A 440 16.64 10.56 -8.26
C VAL A 440 17.76 10.54 -9.31
N VAL A 441 18.92 10.00 -8.96
CA VAL A 441 20.11 9.89 -9.82
C VAL A 441 20.43 8.45 -10.21
N ASP A 442 19.85 7.46 -9.54
CA ASP A 442 20.01 6.03 -9.84
C ASP A 442 18.68 5.30 -9.72
N ARG A 443 18.35 4.46 -10.71
CA ARG A 443 17.21 3.53 -10.73
C ARG A 443 15.88 4.17 -10.31
N ARG A 444 15.34 5.03 -11.15
CA ARG A 444 14.06 5.68 -10.91
C ARG A 444 12.91 4.67 -10.96
N TYR A 445 12.08 4.68 -9.91
CA TYR A 445 10.83 3.93 -9.81
C TYR A 445 9.63 4.83 -9.64
N THR A 446 8.45 4.31 -9.98
CA THR A 446 7.17 5.02 -10.02
C THR A 446 6.09 4.24 -9.24
N PRO A 447 4.93 4.83 -8.95
CA PRO A 447 3.79 4.10 -8.38
C PRO A 447 3.32 2.92 -9.24
N ALA A 448 3.52 2.97 -10.56
CA ALA A 448 3.23 1.85 -11.45
C ALA A 448 4.17 0.66 -11.20
N ASP A 449 5.47 0.92 -10.96
CA ASP A 449 6.46 -0.11 -10.62
C ASP A 449 6.17 -0.74 -9.24
N TYR A 450 5.73 0.07 -8.28
CA TYR A 450 5.25 -0.40 -6.98
C TYR A 450 4.07 -1.35 -7.13
N ALA A 451 3.07 -1.00 -7.94
CA ALA A 451 1.91 -1.84 -8.18
C ALA A 451 2.28 -3.17 -8.87
N GLU A 452 3.13 -3.12 -9.90
CA GLU A 452 3.66 -4.32 -10.57
C GLU A 452 4.41 -5.23 -9.60
N THR A 453 5.21 -4.66 -8.70
CA THR A 453 5.92 -5.41 -7.67
C THR A 453 4.95 -6.20 -6.79
N ILE A 454 3.87 -5.58 -6.32
CA ILE A 454 2.84 -6.27 -5.52
C ILE A 454 2.19 -7.40 -6.31
N TYR A 455 1.81 -7.16 -7.56
CA TYR A 455 1.19 -8.18 -8.40
C TYR A 455 2.12 -9.38 -8.62
N HIS A 456 3.37 -9.12 -8.95
CA HIS A 456 4.37 -10.17 -9.15
C HIS A 456 4.67 -10.95 -7.87
N LYS A 457 4.79 -10.29 -6.71
CA LYS A 457 4.96 -10.96 -5.41
C LYS A 457 3.82 -11.93 -5.09
N LEU A 458 2.60 -11.59 -5.49
CA LEU A 458 1.42 -12.46 -5.36
C LEU A 458 1.30 -13.51 -6.46
N GLY A 459 2.24 -13.60 -7.40
CA GLY A 459 2.17 -14.50 -8.56
C GLY A 459 0.97 -14.20 -9.46
N ILE A 460 0.65 -12.92 -9.64
CA ILE A 460 -0.34 -12.47 -10.61
C ILE A 460 0.38 -12.23 -11.94
N ASP A 461 -0.10 -12.89 -12.99
CA ASP A 461 0.40 -12.68 -14.35
C ASP A 461 -0.22 -11.40 -14.93
N THR A 462 0.54 -10.31 -14.90
CA THR A 462 0.09 -9.02 -15.42
C THR A 462 0.06 -8.96 -16.95
N ALA A 463 0.72 -9.88 -17.65
CA ALA A 463 0.62 -10.01 -19.10
C ALA A 463 -0.78 -10.50 -19.55
N ALA A 464 -1.53 -11.13 -18.65
CA ALA A 464 -2.90 -11.58 -18.92
C ALA A 464 -3.94 -10.47 -19.07
N ARG A 465 -3.61 -9.25 -18.68
CA ARG A 465 -4.44 -8.03 -18.71
C ARG A 465 -5.79 -8.17 -17.97
N LEU A 466 -6.21 -7.12 -17.33
CA LEU A 466 -7.54 -7.04 -16.71
C LEU A 466 -8.63 -6.93 -17.79
N LYS A 467 -9.84 -7.41 -17.48
CA LYS A 467 -10.99 -7.29 -18.38
C LYS A 467 -12.04 -6.37 -17.77
N LYS A 468 -12.51 -5.40 -18.55
CA LYS A 468 -13.70 -4.62 -18.20
C LYS A 468 -14.97 -5.46 -18.32
N ALA A 469 -16.09 -4.92 -17.84
CA ALA A 469 -17.40 -5.57 -17.97
C ALA A 469 -17.81 -5.79 -19.44
N ASP A 470 -17.33 -4.96 -20.37
CA ASP A 470 -17.55 -5.11 -21.81
C ASP A 470 -16.56 -6.05 -22.51
N GLY A 471 -15.70 -6.73 -21.74
CA GLY A 471 -14.70 -7.68 -22.22
C GLY A 471 -13.41 -7.05 -22.75
N ARG A 472 -13.31 -5.73 -22.85
CA ARG A 472 -12.09 -5.06 -23.33
C ARG A 472 -10.92 -5.24 -22.37
N PRO A 473 -9.75 -5.66 -22.88
CA PRO A 473 -8.57 -5.82 -22.04
C PRO A 473 -7.98 -4.46 -21.67
N VAL A 474 -7.44 -4.38 -20.44
CA VAL A 474 -6.76 -3.21 -19.87
C VAL A 474 -5.50 -3.70 -19.17
N ASP A 475 -4.39 -2.99 -19.29
CA ASP A 475 -3.17 -3.32 -18.58
C ASP A 475 -3.38 -3.19 -17.06
N PHE A 476 -2.50 -3.78 -16.26
CA PHE A 476 -2.61 -3.74 -14.79
C PHE A 476 -2.11 -2.43 -14.21
N THR A 477 -1.21 -1.76 -14.93
CA THR A 477 -0.57 -0.52 -14.52
C THR A 477 -0.25 0.34 -15.73
N ASP A 478 0.13 1.59 -15.51
CA ASP A 478 0.56 2.52 -16.56
C ASP A 478 2.04 2.28 -16.94
N GLY A 479 2.30 1.10 -17.52
CA GLY A 479 3.64 0.75 -18.03
C GLY A 479 4.67 0.43 -16.95
N GLY A 480 4.24 0.10 -15.75
CA GLY A 480 5.12 -0.27 -14.64
C GLY A 480 5.90 -1.55 -14.88
N ARG A 481 6.99 -1.72 -14.13
CA ARG A 481 7.82 -2.92 -14.07
C ARG A 481 8.10 -3.28 -12.62
N PRO A 482 8.20 -4.56 -12.26
CA PRO A 482 8.53 -4.92 -10.89
C PRO A 482 9.90 -4.37 -10.50
N ILE A 483 10.03 -3.92 -9.26
CA ILE A 483 11.31 -3.54 -8.65
C ILE A 483 12.07 -4.84 -8.38
N VAL A 484 12.94 -5.19 -9.32
CA VAL A 484 13.55 -6.54 -9.39
C VAL A 484 14.43 -6.87 -8.19
N GLU A 485 15.00 -5.88 -7.54
CA GLU A 485 15.83 -6.05 -6.35
C GLU A 485 15.04 -6.49 -5.11
N LEU A 486 13.72 -6.47 -5.18
CA LEU A 486 12.85 -6.95 -4.11
C LEU A 486 12.53 -8.47 -4.21
N PHE A 487 13.10 -9.18 -5.21
CA PHE A 487 12.84 -10.59 -5.47
C PHE A 487 14.02 -11.51 -5.13
#